data_5bad7f191f3754c4a6bb5da6eae3e299
#
_entry.id   5bad7f191f3754c4a6bb5da6eae3e299
#
_cell.length_a   1.000
_cell.length_b   1.000
_cell.length_c   1.000
_cell.angle_alpha   90.00
_cell.angle_beta   90.00
_cell.angle_gamma   90.00
#
_symmetry.space_group_name_H-M   'P 1'
#
loop_
_entity.id
_entity.type
_entity.pdbx_description
1 polymer ?
#
loop_
_entity_poly.entity_id
_entity_poly.type
_entity_poly.pdbx_seq_one_letter_code
_entity_poly.pdbx_strand_id
1 'polypeptide(L)'
;MMTSTPDAIRAAADAAIGRAVEDLRAQLVSVAEQIDPFPAFPGAVFAYGIEVEPARGGLPDLGCVILGDDGALYELQIGLDDTRPQQAVADASTERHEDLVPLDVPPAAFATYAHAALHAAADYLEGVRAD
;
A
#
# COMPACT_ATOMS: atom_id res chain seq x y z
N MET A 1 27.11 11.65 -32.45
CA MET A 1 26.40 10.68 -31.57
C MET A 1 26.78 10.92 -30.13
N MET A 2 25.80 11.08 -29.31
CA MET A 2 26.07 11.31 -27.89
C MET A 2 26.16 10.00 -27.15
N THR A 3 27.24 9.82 -26.41
CA THR A 3 27.40 8.66 -25.55
C THR A 3 26.95 9.05 -24.15
N SER A 4 25.99 8.31 -23.60
CA SER A 4 25.52 8.58 -22.25
C SER A 4 26.55 8.16 -21.24
N THR A 5 26.83 9.03 -20.27
CA THR A 5 27.69 8.68 -19.14
C THR A 5 26.90 7.78 -18.18
N PRO A 6 27.59 7.00 -17.34
CA PRO A 6 26.89 6.20 -16.33
C PRO A 6 25.96 7.03 -15.45
N ASP A 7 26.37 8.23 -15.05
CA ASP A 7 25.54 9.09 -14.23
C ASP A 7 24.29 9.57 -14.96
N ALA A 8 24.44 9.89 -16.26
CA ALA A 8 23.30 10.28 -17.08
C ALA A 8 22.30 9.11 -17.24
N ILE A 9 22.82 7.91 -17.36
CA ILE A 9 21.96 6.71 -17.46
C ILE A 9 21.17 6.53 -16.16
N ARG A 10 21.84 6.64 -15.02
CA ARG A 10 21.18 6.51 -13.72
C ARG A 10 20.13 7.59 -13.53
N ALA A 11 20.45 8.83 -13.87
CA ALA A 11 19.51 9.94 -13.75
C ALA A 11 18.30 9.73 -14.63
N ALA A 12 18.47 9.25 -15.84
CA ALA A 12 17.37 8.97 -16.75
C ALA A 12 16.49 7.84 -16.21
N ALA A 13 17.07 6.81 -15.64
CA ALA A 13 16.33 5.70 -15.03
C ALA A 13 15.53 6.20 -13.83
N ASP A 14 16.14 7.00 -12.97
CA ASP A 14 15.45 7.55 -11.81
C ASP A 14 14.30 8.47 -12.22
N ALA A 15 14.50 9.28 -13.24
CA ALA A 15 13.45 10.14 -13.75
C ALA A 15 12.29 9.33 -14.33
N ALA A 16 12.60 8.25 -15.04
CA ALA A 16 11.58 7.39 -15.62
C ALA A 16 10.73 6.70 -14.54
N ILE A 17 11.39 6.17 -13.50
CA ILE A 17 10.63 5.53 -12.42
C ILE A 17 9.82 6.57 -11.63
N GLY A 18 10.34 7.79 -11.48
CA GLY A 18 9.59 8.88 -10.85
C GLY A 18 8.32 9.23 -11.61
N ARG A 19 8.40 9.31 -12.94
CA ARG A 19 7.20 9.54 -13.75
C ARG A 19 6.20 8.39 -13.64
N ALA A 20 6.69 7.16 -13.61
CA ALA A 20 5.83 5.98 -13.44
C ALA A 20 5.11 6.03 -12.09
N VAL A 21 5.80 6.40 -11.02
CA VAL A 21 5.22 6.52 -9.68
C VAL A 21 4.10 7.57 -9.69
N GLU A 22 4.36 8.72 -10.30
CA GLU A 22 3.36 9.79 -10.38
C GLU A 22 2.10 9.32 -11.13
N ASP A 23 2.30 8.64 -12.26
CA ASP A 23 1.21 8.10 -13.05
C ASP A 23 0.42 7.05 -12.27
N LEU A 24 1.12 6.16 -11.59
CA LEU A 24 0.49 5.12 -10.79
C LEU A 24 -0.30 5.72 -9.61
N ARG A 25 0.22 6.76 -8.96
CA ARG A 25 -0.49 7.45 -7.89
C ARG A 25 -1.82 8.03 -8.41
N ALA A 26 -1.78 8.66 -9.57
CA ALA A 26 -3.00 9.23 -10.15
C ALA A 26 -4.02 8.15 -10.48
N GLN A 27 -3.57 7.03 -11.00
CA GLN A 27 -4.47 5.91 -11.30
C GLN A 27 -5.08 5.31 -10.04
N LEU A 28 -4.30 5.21 -8.96
CA LEU A 28 -4.80 4.70 -7.69
C LEU A 28 -5.91 5.58 -7.12
N VAL A 29 -5.72 6.89 -7.17
CA VAL A 29 -6.75 7.82 -6.70
C VAL A 29 -8.02 7.67 -7.54
N SER A 30 -7.87 7.60 -8.86
CA SER A 30 -9.01 7.46 -9.76
C SER A 30 -9.78 6.17 -9.51
N VAL A 31 -9.06 5.07 -9.31
CA VAL A 31 -9.71 3.78 -9.07
C VAL A 31 -10.37 3.73 -7.71
N ALA A 32 -9.75 4.31 -6.69
CA ALA A 32 -10.33 4.34 -5.35
C ALA A 32 -11.68 5.07 -5.32
N GLU A 33 -11.80 6.12 -6.14
CA GLU A 33 -13.06 6.85 -6.26
C GLU A 33 -14.19 6.01 -6.84
N GLN A 34 -13.87 4.96 -7.57
CA GLN A 34 -14.86 4.06 -8.14
C GLN A 34 -15.36 3.02 -7.15
N ILE A 35 -14.71 2.89 -6.02
CA ILE A 35 -15.04 1.90 -5.00
C ILE A 35 -15.81 2.59 -3.88
N ASP A 36 -17.12 2.41 -3.86
CA ASP A 36 -17.99 3.06 -2.88
C ASP A 36 -19.17 2.15 -2.57
N PRO A 37 -19.33 1.66 -1.32
CA PRO A 37 -18.43 1.92 -0.19
C PRO A 37 -17.13 1.13 -0.25
N PHE A 38 -16.10 1.68 0.35
CA PHE A 38 -14.80 1.00 0.41
C PHE A 38 -14.88 -0.13 1.45
N PRO A 39 -14.29 -1.31 1.15
CA PRO A 39 -14.44 -2.45 2.05
C PRO A 39 -13.62 -2.30 3.32
N ALA A 40 -14.11 -2.90 4.40
CA ALA A 40 -13.33 -3.03 5.62
C ALA A 40 -12.22 -4.05 5.38
N PHE A 41 -11.03 -3.76 5.89
CA PHE A 41 -9.90 -4.69 5.75
C PHE A 41 -10.15 -5.91 6.65
N PRO A 42 -10.07 -7.13 6.10
CA PRO A 42 -10.31 -8.33 6.90
C PRO A 42 -9.36 -8.46 8.08
N GLY A 43 -9.90 -8.70 9.25
CA GLY A 43 -9.11 -8.84 10.47
C GLY A 43 -8.78 -7.55 11.17
N ALA A 44 -9.07 -6.41 10.57
CA ALA A 44 -8.89 -5.11 11.18
C ALA A 44 -10.25 -4.58 11.66
N VAL A 45 -10.23 -3.81 12.73
CA VAL A 45 -11.46 -3.29 13.32
C VAL A 45 -11.81 -1.91 12.75
N PHE A 46 -10.78 -1.07 12.54
CA PHE A 46 -11.00 0.32 12.16
C PHE A 46 -10.37 0.70 10.82
N ALA A 47 -9.77 -0.26 10.12
CA ALA A 47 -9.12 0.03 8.84
C ALA A 47 -10.01 -0.38 7.67
N TYR A 48 -10.10 0.48 6.69
CA TYR A 48 -10.79 0.22 5.44
C TYR A 48 -9.76 0.17 4.33
N GLY A 49 -9.81 -0.88 3.53
CA GLY A 49 -8.84 -0.97 2.47
C GLY A 49 -8.83 -2.32 1.79
N ILE A 50 -8.07 -2.39 0.72
CA ILE A 50 -7.88 -3.61 -0.07
C ILE A 50 -6.45 -4.08 0.12
N GLU A 51 -6.28 -5.34 0.50
CA GLU A 51 -4.96 -5.91 0.69
C GLU A 51 -4.19 -5.94 -0.62
N VAL A 52 -2.92 -5.58 -0.54
CA VAL A 52 -2.03 -5.53 -1.70
C VAL A 52 -0.91 -6.52 -1.49
N GLU A 53 -0.86 -7.55 -2.35
CA GLU A 53 0.19 -8.56 -2.30
C GLU A 53 0.84 -8.68 -3.67
N PRO A 54 2.03 -8.09 -3.84
CA PRO A 54 2.72 -8.24 -5.12
C PRO A 54 3.22 -9.67 -5.28
N ALA A 55 3.04 -10.22 -6.49
CA ALA A 55 3.48 -11.57 -6.77
C ALA A 55 5.00 -11.71 -6.68
N ARG A 56 5.72 -10.64 -7.02
CA ARG A 56 7.18 -10.59 -6.96
C ARG A 56 7.62 -9.18 -6.60
N GLY A 57 8.79 -9.06 -6.00
CA GLY A 57 9.37 -7.76 -5.71
C GLY A 57 8.87 -7.10 -4.45
N GLY A 58 8.09 -7.81 -3.66
CA GLY A 58 7.69 -7.30 -2.35
C GLY A 58 8.85 -7.25 -1.39
N LEU A 59 8.80 -6.33 -0.44
CA LEU A 59 9.86 -6.20 0.56
C LEU A 59 9.53 -7.12 1.74
N PRO A 60 10.47 -8.01 2.11
CA PRO A 60 10.18 -9.02 3.14
C PRO A 60 9.94 -8.45 4.53
N ASP A 61 10.47 -7.27 4.81
CA ASP A 61 10.33 -6.65 6.14
C ASP A 61 9.09 -5.78 6.27
N LEU A 62 8.35 -5.59 5.18
CA LEU A 62 7.10 -4.85 5.24
C LEU A 62 5.99 -5.68 5.85
N GLY A 63 5.15 -5.04 6.62
CA GLY A 63 3.91 -5.64 7.08
C GLY A 63 2.88 -5.69 5.97
N CYS A 64 1.63 -5.74 6.36
CA CYS A 64 0.53 -5.80 5.41
C CYS A 64 0.36 -4.47 4.71
N VAL A 65 0.39 -4.47 3.37
CA VAL A 65 0.18 -3.24 2.59
C VAL A 65 -1.26 -3.21 2.11
N ILE A 66 -1.89 -2.06 2.25
CA ILE A 66 -3.28 -1.89 1.82
C ILE A 66 -3.43 -0.64 0.97
N LEU A 67 -4.42 -0.70 0.08
CA LEU A 67 -4.89 0.47 -0.67
C LEU A 67 -6.02 1.09 0.13
N GLY A 68 -5.84 2.33 0.56
CA GLY A 68 -6.84 3.06 1.32
C GLY A 68 -7.91 3.68 0.43
N ASP A 69 -8.97 4.16 1.08
CA ASP A 69 -10.10 4.76 0.36
C ASP A 69 -9.76 6.11 -0.28
N ASP A 70 -8.64 6.69 0.12
CA ASP A 70 -8.12 7.92 -0.49
C ASP A 70 -7.23 7.66 -1.71
N GLY A 71 -7.03 6.38 -2.06
CA GLY A 71 -6.16 6.00 -3.16
C GLY A 71 -4.68 5.93 -2.80
N ALA A 72 -4.34 6.15 -1.54
CA ALA A 72 -2.96 6.05 -1.08
C ALA A 72 -2.66 4.64 -0.59
N LEU A 73 -1.37 4.29 -0.60
CA LEU A 73 -0.91 3.01 -0.07
C LEU A 73 -0.41 3.18 1.35
N TYR A 74 -0.73 2.22 2.19
CA TYR A 74 -0.39 2.25 3.61
C TYR A 74 0.16 0.89 4.03
N GLU A 75 1.00 0.92 5.04
CA GLU A 75 1.38 -0.29 5.77
C GLU A 75 0.51 -0.37 7.02
N LEU A 76 -0.23 -1.46 7.15
CA LEU A 76 -1.05 -1.68 8.33
C LEU A 76 -0.21 -2.34 9.41
N GLN A 77 -0.05 -1.66 10.52
CA GLN A 77 0.69 -2.17 11.66
C GLN A 77 -0.32 -2.54 12.75
N ILE A 78 -0.38 -3.83 13.04
CA ILE A 78 -1.23 -4.37 14.08
C ILE A 78 -0.32 -4.98 15.12
N GLY A 79 -0.50 -4.61 16.37
CA GLY A 79 0.32 -5.16 17.41
C GLY A 79 -0.25 -4.97 18.79
N LEU A 80 0.38 -5.64 19.73
CA LEU A 80 0.15 -5.43 21.15
C LEU A 80 1.15 -4.39 21.63
N ASP A 81 0.72 -3.58 22.55
CA ASP A 81 1.60 -2.56 23.10
C ASP A 81 2.45 -3.17 24.20
N ASP A 82 3.64 -3.64 23.83
CA ASP A 82 4.57 -4.28 24.75
C ASP A 82 5.18 -3.30 25.73
N THR A 83 4.98 -2.01 25.54
CA THR A 83 5.51 -1.01 26.48
C THR A 83 4.62 -0.81 27.69
N ARG A 84 3.49 -1.50 27.75
CA ARG A 84 2.54 -1.42 28.87
C ARG A 84 2.31 -2.81 29.47
N PRO A 85 3.31 -3.39 30.10
CA PRO A 85 3.22 -4.81 30.46
C PRO A 85 2.15 -5.15 31.48
N GLN A 86 1.84 -4.24 32.38
CA GLN A 86 0.89 -4.51 33.44
C GLN A 86 -0.53 -4.10 33.11
N GLN A 87 -0.66 -2.99 32.47
CA GLN A 87 -1.98 -2.42 32.17
C GLN A 87 -2.63 -3.07 30.97
N ALA A 88 -1.82 -3.54 30.03
CA ALA A 88 -2.32 -4.20 28.85
C ALA A 88 -3.07 -5.49 29.17
N VAL A 89 -2.67 -6.18 30.22
CA VAL A 89 -3.32 -7.44 30.62
C VAL A 89 -4.72 -7.20 31.16
N ALA A 90 -4.94 -6.05 31.78
CA ALA A 90 -6.21 -5.75 32.41
C ALA A 90 -7.31 -5.40 31.42
N ASP A 91 -6.93 -4.92 30.23
CA ASP A 91 -7.90 -4.49 29.23
C ASP A 91 -7.42 -4.88 27.85
N ALA A 92 -7.88 -6.05 27.39
CA ALA A 92 -7.45 -6.61 26.12
C ALA A 92 -7.84 -5.74 24.92
N SER A 93 -8.88 -4.93 25.05
CA SER A 93 -9.31 -4.07 23.94
C SER A 93 -8.35 -2.93 23.68
N THR A 94 -7.53 -2.55 24.66
CA THR A 94 -6.55 -1.48 24.49
C THR A 94 -5.16 -1.98 24.17
N GLU A 95 -4.95 -3.31 24.24
CA GLU A 95 -3.63 -3.89 23.92
C GLU A 95 -3.35 -3.88 22.44
N ARG A 96 -4.40 -3.99 21.63
CA ARG A 96 -4.27 -4.05 20.18
C ARG A 96 -4.52 -2.68 19.58
N HIS A 97 -3.56 -2.22 18.81
CA HIS A 97 -3.77 -1.02 18.03
C HIS A 97 -3.50 -1.28 16.56
N GLU A 98 -4.17 -0.51 15.74
CA GLU A 98 -4.06 -0.59 14.30
C GLU A 98 -3.65 0.76 13.78
N ASP A 99 -2.46 0.84 13.22
CA ASP A 99 -1.93 2.08 12.67
C ASP A 99 -1.77 1.94 11.17
N LEU A 100 -2.32 2.88 10.44
CA LEU A 100 -2.06 3.00 9.01
C LEU A 100 -0.95 4.01 8.83
N VAL A 101 0.19 3.52 8.39
CA VAL A 101 1.37 4.35 8.17
C VAL A 101 1.56 4.49 6.67
N PRO A 102 1.70 5.71 6.14
CA PRO A 102 1.94 5.87 4.71
C PRO A 102 3.12 5.02 4.26
N LEU A 103 2.95 4.36 3.13
CA LEU A 103 3.99 3.47 2.62
C LEU A 103 5.22 4.28 2.23
N ASP A 104 6.33 4.03 2.91
CA ASP A 104 7.59 4.73 2.68
C ASP A 104 8.62 3.74 2.19
N VAL A 105 8.75 3.65 0.87
CA VAL A 105 9.66 2.72 0.21
C VAL A 105 10.30 3.41 -0.98
N PRO A 106 11.42 2.90 -1.48
CA PRO A 106 12.03 3.47 -2.69
C PRO A 106 11.05 3.45 -3.88
N PRO A 107 11.24 4.37 -4.85
CA PRO A 107 10.30 4.49 -5.97
C PRO A 107 10.05 3.19 -6.74
N ALA A 108 11.07 2.38 -6.98
CA ALA A 108 10.89 1.12 -7.68
C ALA A 108 10.00 0.15 -6.89
N ALA A 109 10.19 0.08 -5.57
CA ALA A 109 9.34 -0.75 -4.72
C ALA A 109 7.92 -0.20 -4.69
N PHE A 110 7.76 1.12 -4.61
CA PHE A 110 6.44 1.74 -4.66
C PHE A 110 5.71 1.36 -5.94
N ALA A 111 6.39 1.43 -7.09
CA ALA A 111 5.79 1.05 -8.37
C ALA A 111 5.30 -0.39 -8.35
N THR A 112 6.05 -1.30 -7.74
CA THR A 112 5.66 -2.70 -7.61
C THR A 112 4.36 -2.83 -6.80
N TYR A 113 4.28 -2.16 -5.65
CA TYR A 113 3.09 -2.22 -4.82
C TYR A 113 1.90 -1.51 -5.48
N ALA A 114 2.13 -0.38 -6.14
CA ALA A 114 1.06 0.34 -6.82
C ALA A 114 0.48 -0.50 -7.97
N HIS A 115 1.33 -1.17 -8.73
CA HIS A 115 0.88 -2.07 -9.78
C HIS A 115 0.01 -3.19 -9.21
N ALA A 116 0.47 -3.82 -8.14
CA ALA A 116 -0.30 -4.87 -7.47
C ALA A 116 -1.63 -4.34 -6.92
N ALA A 117 -1.62 -3.10 -6.39
CA ALA A 117 -2.81 -2.48 -5.85
C ALA A 117 -3.87 -2.24 -6.93
N LEU A 118 -3.44 -1.80 -8.10
CA LEU A 118 -4.37 -1.60 -9.22
C LEU A 118 -5.00 -2.91 -9.66
N HIS A 119 -4.21 -3.98 -9.70
CA HIS A 119 -4.75 -5.30 -10.02
C HIS A 119 -5.73 -5.78 -8.95
N ALA A 120 -5.39 -5.60 -7.67
CA ALA A 120 -6.28 -5.98 -6.58
C ALA A 120 -7.60 -5.21 -6.62
N ALA A 121 -7.53 -3.92 -6.93
CA ALA A 121 -8.73 -3.09 -7.06
C ALA A 121 -9.59 -3.52 -8.24
N ALA A 122 -8.96 -3.87 -9.36
CA ALA A 122 -9.69 -4.38 -10.53
C ALA A 122 -10.40 -5.69 -10.20
N ASP A 123 -9.72 -6.59 -9.51
CA ASP A 123 -10.31 -7.86 -9.10
C ASP A 123 -11.49 -7.63 -8.16
N TYR A 124 -11.36 -6.69 -7.24
CA TYR A 124 -12.45 -6.35 -6.34
C TYR A 124 -13.67 -5.83 -7.11
N LEU A 125 -13.43 -4.92 -8.05
CA LEU A 125 -14.53 -4.36 -8.86
C LEU A 125 -15.20 -5.43 -9.72
N GLU A 126 -14.43 -6.36 -10.27
CA GLU A 126 -15.00 -7.48 -11.01
C GLU A 126 -15.89 -8.35 -10.12
N GLY A 127 -15.42 -8.65 -8.91
CA GLY A 127 -16.20 -9.45 -7.97
C GLY A 127 -17.51 -8.79 -7.60
N VAL A 128 -17.50 -7.48 -7.37
CA VAL A 128 -18.71 -6.74 -7.04
C VAL A 128 -19.71 -6.75 -8.22
N ARG A 129 -19.20 -6.61 -9.44
CA ARG A 129 -20.06 -6.61 -10.62
C ARG A 129 -20.64 -7.99 -10.92
N ALA A 130 -19.92 -9.05 -10.55
CA ALA A 130 -20.37 -10.42 -10.77
C ALA A 130 -21.52 -10.81 -9.82
N ASP A 131 -21.60 -10.14 -8.70
CA ASP A 131 -22.67 -10.37 -7.73
C ASP A 131 -23.88 -9.51 -8.07
#